data_4b8ea213fdc8a4b0b37fba13a51f08bb
#
_entry.id   4b8ea213fdc8a4b0b37fba13a51f08bb
#
_cell.length_a   1.000
_cell.length_b   1.000
_cell.length_c   1.000
_cell.angle_alpha   90.00
_cell.angle_beta   90.00
_cell.angle_gamma   90.00
#
_symmetry.space_group_name_H-M   'P 1'
#
loop_
_entity.id
_entity.type
_entity.pdbx_description
1 polymer ?
#
loop_
_entity_poly.entity_id
_entity_poly.type
_entity_poly.pdbx_seq_one_letter_code
_entity_poly.pdbx_strand_id
1 'polypeptide(L)'
;FSNTIKAARILGKDAAWAKSLEGKLKRLAGNKIGKEGNLQEWMIDRIPKTDHRHTSHLFAVFPGNQISKLKTPKLAEAARLSLEWRGTTGDSRRSWTWPWRTALWARLGEGNKAHEMVQGLLKFNTLPNMLTTHPPMQMDGNFGIVGGICEMLVQSHAGGLDIMPSPVEAWPEGSVKGLKARGNVTVDFSWKDGKVSNVKLYSAQPKVLPVRVNGKMTRMKTLPLKSGAGSSQPAAR
;
A
#
# COMPACT_ATOMS: atom_id res chain seq x y z
N PHE A 1 10.56 -10.56 -10.53
CA PHE A 1 10.23 -11.29 -11.77
C PHE A 1 8.88 -10.85 -12.36
N SER A 2 7.75 -10.90 -11.62
CA SER A 2 6.42 -10.59 -12.18
C SER A 2 6.34 -9.21 -12.84
N ASN A 3 6.88 -8.17 -12.21
CA ASN A 3 6.89 -6.81 -12.77
C ASN A 3 7.76 -6.71 -14.01
N THR A 4 8.91 -7.38 -14.03
CA THR A 4 9.83 -7.43 -15.16
C THR A 4 9.21 -8.13 -16.36
N ILE A 5 8.59 -9.30 -16.14
CA ILE A 5 7.84 -10.04 -17.16
C ILE A 5 6.73 -9.16 -17.74
N LYS A 6 5.98 -8.48 -16.90
CA LYS A 6 4.91 -7.56 -17.33
C LYS A 6 5.45 -6.39 -18.14
N ALA A 7 6.57 -5.79 -17.73
CA ALA A 7 7.22 -4.71 -18.46
C ALA A 7 7.69 -5.17 -19.85
N ALA A 8 8.38 -6.30 -19.95
CA ALA A 8 8.82 -6.88 -21.21
C ALA A 8 7.65 -7.11 -22.19
N ARG A 9 6.54 -7.64 -21.69
CA ARG A 9 5.31 -7.85 -22.49
C ARG A 9 4.70 -6.55 -22.99
N ILE A 10 4.62 -5.52 -22.14
CA ILE A 10 4.06 -4.20 -22.51
C ILE A 10 4.93 -3.53 -23.58
N LEU A 11 6.25 -3.66 -23.45
CA LEU A 11 7.22 -3.08 -24.40
C LEU A 11 7.40 -3.91 -25.66
N GLY A 12 6.87 -5.14 -25.71
CA GLY A 12 7.09 -6.07 -26.82
C GLY A 12 8.56 -6.48 -27.00
N LYS A 13 9.36 -6.47 -25.90
CA LYS A 13 10.79 -6.75 -25.90
C LYS A 13 11.14 -7.97 -25.05
N ASP A 14 12.28 -8.58 -25.35
CA ASP A 14 12.90 -9.64 -24.51
C ASP A 14 11.97 -10.84 -24.21
N ALA A 15 11.16 -11.27 -25.18
CA ALA A 15 10.16 -12.33 -24.99
C ALA A 15 10.76 -13.65 -24.49
N ALA A 16 11.91 -14.08 -25.03
CA ALA A 16 12.60 -15.31 -24.61
C ALA A 16 13.09 -15.23 -23.16
N TRP A 17 13.63 -14.09 -22.76
CA TRP A 17 14.06 -13.83 -21.39
C TRP A 17 12.87 -13.79 -20.43
N ALA A 18 11.79 -13.10 -20.79
CA ALA A 18 10.56 -13.07 -20.00
C ALA A 18 10.01 -14.49 -19.76
N LYS A 19 10.00 -15.36 -20.80
CA LYS A 19 9.62 -16.78 -20.68
C LYS A 19 10.55 -17.55 -19.73
N SER A 20 11.84 -17.30 -19.77
CA SER A 20 12.81 -17.90 -18.82
C SER A 20 12.48 -17.48 -17.37
N LEU A 21 12.18 -16.21 -17.13
CA LEU A 21 11.78 -15.70 -15.82
C LEU A 21 10.47 -16.32 -15.31
N GLU A 22 9.52 -16.59 -16.20
CA GLU A 22 8.28 -17.32 -15.84
C GLU A 22 8.58 -18.72 -15.35
N GLY A 23 9.49 -19.43 -16.01
CA GLY A 23 9.95 -20.75 -15.57
C GLY A 23 10.64 -20.72 -14.21
N LYS A 24 11.43 -19.69 -13.93
CA LYS A 24 12.03 -19.46 -12.59
C LYS A 24 10.97 -19.13 -11.54
N LEU A 25 10.02 -18.24 -11.85
CA LEU A 25 8.95 -17.83 -10.95
C LEU A 25 8.11 -19.02 -10.46
N LYS A 26 7.81 -19.98 -11.34
CA LYS A 26 7.06 -21.19 -10.98
C LYS A 26 7.79 -22.11 -9.99
N ARG A 27 9.12 -21.99 -9.88
CA ARG A 27 9.95 -22.79 -8.97
C ARG A 27 10.26 -22.07 -7.65
N LEU A 28 9.88 -20.81 -7.49
CA LEU A 28 10.04 -20.09 -6.23
C LEU A 28 9.06 -20.63 -5.20
N ALA A 29 9.52 -20.74 -3.96
CA ALA A 29 8.65 -21.04 -2.85
C ALA A 29 7.58 -19.94 -2.69
N GLY A 30 6.33 -20.36 -2.53
CA GLY A 30 5.22 -19.44 -2.21
C GLY A 30 5.25 -19.00 -0.75
N ASN A 31 4.39 -18.04 -0.42
CA ASN A 31 4.16 -17.66 0.96
C ASN A 31 3.53 -18.84 1.74
N LYS A 32 3.98 -19.06 2.97
CA LYS A 32 3.51 -20.15 3.84
C LYS A 32 2.97 -19.58 5.14
N ILE A 33 2.03 -20.30 5.73
CA ILE A 33 1.53 -20.04 7.07
C ILE A 33 2.30 -20.96 8.03
N GLY A 34 2.89 -20.35 9.07
CA GLY A 34 3.61 -21.08 10.12
C GLY A 34 2.68 -21.82 11.07
N LYS A 35 3.23 -22.63 11.94
CA LYS A 35 2.50 -23.45 12.93
C LYS A 35 1.64 -22.63 13.87
N GLU A 36 2.09 -21.42 14.19
CA GLU A 36 1.38 -20.48 15.07
C GLU A 36 0.37 -19.59 14.31
N GLY A 37 0.12 -19.87 13.01
CA GLY A 37 -0.81 -19.11 12.18
C GLY A 37 -0.23 -17.86 11.54
N ASN A 38 0.98 -17.46 11.87
CA ASN A 38 1.68 -16.30 11.30
C ASN A 38 2.13 -16.56 9.87
N LEU A 39 2.42 -15.49 9.13
CA LEU A 39 3.11 -15.60 7.84
C LEU A 39 4.57 -16.01 8.09
N GLN A 40 5.00 -17.11 7.50
CA GLN A 40 6.32 -17.66 7.70
C GLN A 40 7.38 -16.72 7.11
N GLU A 41 8.38 -16.36 7.91
CA GLU A 41 9.45 -15.45 7.51
C GLU A 41 10.64 -16.21 6.89
N TRP A 42 10.93 -17.40 7.38
CA TRP A 42 12.10 -18.18 7.00
C TRP A 42 11.70 -19.49 6.30
N MET A 43 12.62 -20.11 5.60
CA MET A 43 12.38 -21.44 4.99
C MET A 43 12.03 -22.49 6.04
N ILE A 44 12.65 -22.40 7.22
CA ILE A 44 12.34 -23.20 8.38
C ILE A 44 11.36 -22.40 9.23
N ASP A 45 10.28 -23.06 9.65
CA ASP A 45 9.26 -22.43 10.50
C ASP A 45 9.87 -22.15 11.89
N ARG A 46 9.98 -20.88 12.22
CA ARG A 46 10.49 -20.37 13.50
C ARG A 46 9.54 -19.33 14.03
N ILE A 47 9.39 -19.28 15.35
CA ILE A 47 8.66 -18.19 16.01
C ILE A 47 9.51 -16.92 15.86
N PRO A 48 9.03 -15.85 15.20
CA PRO A 48 9.79 -14.64 15.02
C PRO A 48 9.97 -13.89 16.34
N LYS A 49 11.09 -13.20 16.50
CA LYS A 49 11.27 -12.22 17.57
C LYS A 49 10.24 -11.11 17.44
N THR A 50 9.49 -10.83 18.51
CA THR A 50 8.30 -9.96 18.43
C THR A 50 8.63 -8.49 18.21
N ASP A 51 9.67 -7.95 18.84
CA ASP A 51 10.00 -6.51 18.81
C ASP A 51 10.96 -6.09 17.68
N HIS A 52 11.23 -6.99 16.72
CA HIS A 52 12.16 -6.72 15.63
C HIS A 52 11.63 -5.66 14.65
N ARG A 53 12.49 -4.70 14.24
CA ARG A 53 12.10 -3.62 13.33
C ARG A 53 11.74 -4.08 11.92
N HIS A 54 12.36 -5.16 11.42
CA HIS A 54 12.11 -5.66 10.06
C HIS A 54 10.88 -6.56 9.96
N THR A 55 10.18 -6.43 8.84
CA THR A 55 9.00 -7.21 8.47
C THR A 55 9.11 -7.69 7.02
N SER A 56 10.28 -8.21 6.64
CA SER A 56 10.65 -8.56 5.26
C SER A 56 9.68 -9.53 4.59
N HIS A 57 9.13 -10.49 5.32
CA HIS A 57 8.12 -11.43 4.85
C HIS A 57 6.79 -10.77 4.48
N LEU A 58 6.50 -9.57 5.03
CA LEU A 58 5.30 -8.80 4.70
C LEU A 58 5.43 -7.98 3.42
N PHE A 59 6.58 -8.03 2.74
CA PHE A 59 6.75 -7.41 1.42
C PHE A 59 5.68 -7.86 0.42
N ALA A 60 5.19 -9.10 0.53
CA ALA A 60 4.12 -9.64 -0.29
C ALA A 60 2.78 -8.91 -0.13
N VAL A 61 2.57 -8.20 1.00
CA VAL A 61 1.42 -7.31 1.25
C VAL A 61 1.70 -5.93 0.69
N PHE A 62 2.83 -5.33 1.10
CA PHE A 62 3.27 -4.00 0.67
C PHE A 62 4.81 -3.93 0.64
N PRO A 63 5.42 -3.41 -0.43
CA PRO A 63 4.84 -2.85 -1.66
C PRO A 63 4.40 -3.88 -2.70
N GLY A 64 4.57 -5.17 -2.43
CA GLY A 64 4.02 -6.26 -3.24
C GLY A 64 2.49 -6.25 -3.29
N ASN A 65 1.93 -7.24 -3.97
CA ASN A 65 0.48 -7.41 -4.12
C ASN A 65 0.07 -8.89 -4.20
N GLN A 66 0.93 -9.77 -3.72
CA GLN A 66 0.69 -11.22 -3.73
C GLN A 66 -0.30 -11.61 -2.62
N ILE A 67 -0.29 -10.88 -1.52
CA ILE A 67 -1.20 -11.08 -0.39
C ILE A 67 -2.19 -9.92 -0.31
N SER A 68 -3.48 -10.26 -0.28
CA SER A 68 -4.55 -9.28 -0.07
C SER A 68 -5.78 -9.91 0.60
N LYS A 69 -6.54 -9.13 1.36
CA LYS A 69 -7.81 -9.59 1.98
C LYS A 69 -8.79 -10.17 0.97
N LEU A 70 -8.81 -9.63 -0.24
CA LEU A 70 -9.78 -10.02 -1.27
C LEU A 70 -9.40 -11.31 -2.01
N LYS A 71 -8.10 -11.53 -2.25
CA LYS A 71 -7.63 -12.64 -3.11
C LYS A 71 -7.03 -13.80 -2.32
N THR A 72 -6.41 -13.51 -1.19
CA THR A 72 -5.69 -14.49 -0.37
C THR A 72 -6.01 -14.28 1.13
N PRO A 73 -7.28 -14.38 1.55
CA PRO A 73 -7.69 -13.98 2.90
C PRO A 73 -6.96 -14.74 4.01
N LYS A 74 -6.65 -16.02 3.85
CA LYS A 74 -5.88 -16.80 4.84
C LYS A 74 -4.45 -16.29 5.00
N LEU A 75 -3.77 -15.94 3.91
CA LEU A 75 -2.43 -15.35 3.96
C LEU A 75 -2.47 -13.92 4.51
N ALA A 76 -3.53 -13.17 4.22
CA ALA A 76 -3.72 -11.83 4.77
C ALA A 76 -3.91 -11.86 6.30
N GLU A 77 -4.65 -12.85 6.81
CA GLU A 77 -4.81 -13.05 8.26
C GLU A 77 -3.48 -13.45 8.91
N ALA A 78 -2.73 -14.36 8.28
CA ALA A 78 -1.39 -14.73 8.76
C ALA A 78 -0.42 -13.53 8.77
N ALA A 79 -0.50 -12.66 7.76
CA ALA A 79 0.29 -11.43 7.70
C ALA A 79 -0.13 -10.44 8.81
N ARG A 80 -1.44 -10.31 9.08
CA ARG A 80 -1.97 -9.50 10.18
C ARG A 80 -1.41 -9.94 11.53
N LEU A 81 -1.45 -11.24 11.80
CA LEU A 81 -0.90 -11.83 13.01
C LEU A 81 0.61 -11.57 13.15
N SER A 82 1.37 -11.77 12.06
CA SER A 82 2.81 -11.46 12.05
C SER A 82 3.10 -10.00 12.37
N LEU A 83 2.29 -9.07 11.83
CA LEU A 83 2.47 -7.65 12.06
C LEU A 83 2.11 -7.25 13.50
N GLU A 84 1.09 -7.87 14.10
CA GLU A 84 0.76 -7.72 15.52
C GLU A 84 1.92 -8.16 16.40
N TRP A 85 2.52 -9.30 16.13
CA TRP A 85 3.65 -9.81 16.91
C TRP A 85 4.88 -8.89 16.86
N ARG A 86 5.08 -8.16 15.76
CA ARG A 86 6.15 -7.16 15.68
C ARG A 86 5.95 -5.98 16.64
N GLY A 87 4.72 -5.76 17.08
CA GLY A 87 4.40 -4.73 18.05
C GLY A 87 4.89 -3.32 17.65
N THR A 88 4.92 -2.44 18.64
CA THR A 88 5.29 -1.03 18.46
C THR A 88 6.24 -0.54 19.55
N THR A 89 6.99 -1.45 20.19
CA THR A 89 7.91 -1.16 21.30
C THR A 89 9.35 -1.53 20.95
N GLY A 90 10.29 -1.15 21.77
CA GLY A 90 11.69 -1.55 21.66
C GLY A 90 12.30 -1.25 20.29
N ASP A 91 12.95 -2.24 19.70
CA ASP A 91 13.62 -2.14 18.40
C ASP A 91 12.67 -1.85 17.23
N SER A 92 11.38 -2.05 17.40
CA SER A 92 10.41 -1.72 16.37
C SER A 92 10.14 -0.22 16.21
N ARG A 93 10.59 0.65 17.14
CA ARG A 93 10.46 2.11 17.08
C ARG A 93 11.59 2.76 16.30
N ARG A 94 11.50 2.71 14.96
CA ARG A 94 12.40 3.41 14.05
C ARG A 94 11.60 4.25 13.08
N SER A 95 12.14 5.37 12.60
CA SER A 95 11.38 6.31 11.75
C SER A 95 10.75 5.62 10.52
N TRP A 96 11.48 4.74 9.86
CA TRP A 96 11.02 4.04 8.65
C TRP A 96 10.04 2.89 8.92
N THR A 97 9.98 2.37 10.14
CA THR A 97 9.08 1.26 10.45
C THR A 97 7.62 1.69 10.51
N TRP A 98 7.36 2.87 11.04
CA TRP A 98 6.02 3.41 11.17
C TRP A 98 5.31 3.56 9.82
N PRO A 99 5.87 4.26 8.82
CA PRO A 99 5.21 4.39 7.52
C PRO A 99 5.05 3.07 6.79
N TRP A 100 6.01 2.15 6.87
CA TRP A 100 5.85 0.83 6.27
C TRP A 100 4.69 0.07 6.92
N ARG A 101 4.60 0.09 8.26
CA ARG A 101 3.50 -0.53 9.00
C ARG A 101 2.17 0.18 8.76
N THR A 102 2.17 1.51 8.59
CA THR A 102 0.97 2.24 8.15
C THR A 102 0.42 1.65 6.85
N ALA A 103 1.27 1.50 5.83
CA ALA A 103 0.87 0.94 4.55
C ALA A 103 0.44 -0.54 4.65
N LEU A 104 1.12 -1.34 5.48
CA LEU A 104 0.75 -2.74 5.74
C LEU A 104 -0.63 -2.84 6.38
N TRP A 105 -0.89 -2.10 7.47
CA TRP A 105 -2.19 -2.08 8.14
C TRP A 105 -3.29 -1.57 7.22
N ALA A 106 -3.03 -0.51 6.44
CA ALA A 106 -3.99 0.00 5.46
C ALA A 106 -4.38 -1.08 4.44
N ARG A 107 -3.42 -1.84 3.89
CA ARG A 107 -3.69 -2.93 2.94
C ARG A 107 -4.33 -4.16 3.56
N LEU A 108 -4.11 -4.38 4.84
CA LEU A 108 -4.81 -5.40 5.62
C LEU A 108 -6.20 -4.94 6.07
N GLY A 109 -6.60 -3.70 5.77
CA GLY A 109 -7.93 -3.16 6.06
C GLY A 109 -8.13 -2.81 7.53
N GLU A 110 -7.06 -2.43 8.22
CA GLU A 110 -7.03 -2.05 9.62
C GLU A 110 -6.74 -0.55 9.76
N GLY A 111 -7.73 0.29 9.41
CA GLY A 111 -7.56 1.75 9.32
C GLY A 111 -7.15 2.41 10.63
N ASN A 112 -7.74 2.02 11.76
CA ASN A 112 -7.38 2.55 13.06
C ASN A 112 -5.94 2.17 13.45
N LYS A 113 -5.51 0.95 13.19
CA LYS A 113 -4.10 0.54 13.41
C LYS A 113 -3.13 1.27 12.50
N ALA A 114 -3.51 1.53 11.24
CA ALA A 114 -2.71 2.35 10.34
C ALA A 114 -2.57 3.78 10.88
N HIS A 115 -3.65 4.37 11.41
CA HIS A 115 -3.62 5.69 12.04
C HIS A 115 -2.76 5.72 13.31
N GLU A 116 -2.81 4.69 14.16
CA GLU A 116 -1.90 4.55 15.30
C GLU A 116 -0.42 4.58 14.89
N MET A 117 -0.07 4.02 13.73
CA MET A 117 1.31 4.09 13.21
C MET A 117 1.69 5.53 12.81
N VAL A 118 0.76 6.29 12.23
CA VAL A 118 0.98 7.72 11.95
C VAL A 118 1.26 8.49 13.23
N GLN A 119 0.42 8.30 14.25
CA GLN A 119 0.60 8.91 15.57
C GLN A 119 1.93 8.48 16.22
N GLY A 120 2.30 7.21 16.09
CA GLY A 120 3.55 6.66 16.60
C GLY A 120 4.78 7.34 15.99
N LEU A 121 4.79 7.57 14.68
CA LEU A 121 5.87 8.33 14.03
C LEU A 121 6.00 9.74 14.61
N LEU A 122 4.88 10.46 14.69
CA LEU A 122 4.87 11.84 15.20
C LEU A 122 5.34 11.90 16.66
N LYS A 123 4.89 10.97 17.49
CA LYS A 123 5.20 10.95 18.92
C LYS A 123 6.63 10.53 19.25
N PHE A 124 7.17 9.53 18.56
CA PHE A 124 8.41 8.86 18.99
C PHE A 124 9.61 9.14 18.08
N ASN A 125 9.39 9.45 16.82
CA ASN A 125 10.47 9.56 15.85
C ASN A 125 10.41 10.82 14.98
N THR A 126 9.70 11.86 15.41
CA THR A 126 9.67 13.17 14.74
C THR A 126 10.28 14.22 15.66
N LEU A 127 11.22 14.98 15.13
CA LEU A 127 11.90 16.09 15.82
C LEU A 127 11.08 17.38 15.71
N PRO A 128 11.35 18.40 16.54
CA PRO A 128 10.63 19.69 16.48
C PRO A 128 10.69 20.39 15.10
N ASN A 129 11.73 20.15 14.32
CA ASN A 129 11.89 20.63 12.93
C ASN A 129 11.15 19.76 11.89
N MET A 130 10.30 18.85 12.33
CA MET A 130 9.51 17.91 11.50
C MET A 130 10.34 16.86 10.75
N LEU A 131 11.66 16.78 10.95
CA LEU A 131 12.46 15.68 10.41
C LEU A 131 12.33 14.43 11.27
N THR A 132 12.33 13.28 10.62
CA THR A 132 12.26 12.00 11.33
C THR A 132 13.63 11.44 11.67
N THR A 133 13.70 10.66 12.75
CA THR A 133 14.96 10.14 13.29
C THR A 133 14.94 8.65 13.59
N HIS A 134 16.10 8.02 13.36
CA HIS A 134 16.33 6.60 13.63
C HIS A 134 17.08 6.34 14.97
N PRO A 135 17.99 7.15 15.55
CA PRO A 135 18.93 8.17 15.10
C PRO A 135 20.05 7.63 14.20
N PRO A 136 20.74 8.44 13.32
CA PRO A 136 20.50 9.86 13.07
C PRO A 136 19.20 10.14 12.32
N MET A 137 19.06 11.39 11.77
CA MET A 137 17.95 11.79 10.92
C MET A 137 17.82 10.84 9.72
N GLN A 138 16.59 10.48 9.39
CA GLN A 138 16.29 9.52 8.33
C GLN A 138 15.02 9.92 7.57
N MET A 139 15.19 10.32 6.31
CA MET A 139 14.10 10.81 5.46
C MET A 139 13.06 9.74 5.09
N ASP A 140 13.40 8.46 5.27
CA ASP A 140 12.45 7.35 5.04
C ASP A 140 11.12 7.52 5.79
N GLY A 141 11.18 8.04 7.02
CA GLY A 141 9.99 8.33 7.81
C GLY A 141 9.15 9.43 7.17
N ASN A 142 9.78 10.53 6.76
CA ASN A 142 9.10 11.67 6.15
C ASN A 142 8.42 11.30 4.82
N PHE A 143 9.14 10.64 3.91
CA PHE A 143 8.58 10.27 2.62
C PHE A 143 7.62 9.10 2.72
N GLY A 144 7.96 8.09 3.52
CA GLY A 144 7.17 6.89 3.65
C GLY A 144 5.79 7.13 4.24
N ILE A 145 5.65 8.06 5.20
CA ILE A 145 4.37 8.32 5.86
C ILE A 145 3.33 8.91 4.92
N VAL A 146 3.76 9.75 3.97
CA VAL A 146 2.87 10.27 2.93
C VAL A 146 2.32 9.11 2.08
N GLY A 147 3.19 8.17 1.68
CA GLY A 147 2.78 6.96 0.97
C GLY A 147 1.83 6.09 1.79
N GLY A 148 2.11 5.91 3.08
CA GLY A 148 1.24 5.18 4.01
C GLY A 148 -0.16 5.79 4.11
N ILE A 149 -0.26 7.10 4.28
CA ILE A 149 -1.54 7.84 4.31
C ILE A 149 -2.27 7.72 2.97
N CYS A 150 -1.56 7.80 1.84
CA CYS A 150 -2.16 7.56 0.52
C CYS A 150 -2.77 6.15 0.42
N GLU A 151 -2.12 5.11 0.95
CA GLU A 151 -2.67 3.73 0.97
C GLU A 151 -3.91 3.61 1.91
N MET A 152 -4.04 4.44 2.94
CA MET A 152 -5.26 4.51 3.76
C MET A 152 -6.43 5.10 2.97
N LEU A 153 -6.16 6.05 2.08
CA LEU A 153 -7.17 6.81 1.35
C LEU A 153 -7.54 6.17 0.00
N VAL A 154 -6.57 5.72 -0.78
CA VAL A 154 -6.80 5.12 -2.11
C VAL A 154 -5.82 3.98 -2.36
N GLN A 155 -6.36 2.80 -2.68
CA GLN A 155 -5.57 1.65 -3.13
C GLN A 155 -5.87 1.35 -4.60
N SER A 156 -4.84 1.04 -5.37
CA SER A 156 -4.97 0.73 -6.80
C SER A 156 -4.13 -0.49 -7.24
N HIS A 157 -3.75 -1.35 -6.30
CA HIS A 157 -2.82 -2.47 -6.53
C HIS A 157 -3.52 -3.78 -6.92
N ALA A 158 -4.83 -3.91 -6.66
CA ALA A 158 -5.56 -5.18 -6.79
C ALA A 158 -6.41 -5.32 -8.07
N GLY A 159 -6.15 -4.49 -9.10
CA GLY A 159 -6.84 -4.55 -10.40
C GLY A 159 -8.02 -3.60 -10.52
N GLY A 160 -8.20 -2.68 -9.59
CA GLY A 160 -9.18 -1.61 -9.58
C GLY A 160 -8.79 -0.56 -8.56
N LEU A 161 -9.64 0.45 -8.40
CA LEU A 161 -9.51 1.43 -7.32
C LEU A 161 -10.32 0.98 -6.11
N ASP A 162 -9.77 1.16 -4.93
CA ASP A 162 -10.47 0.98 -3.67
C ASP A 162 -10.39 2.30 -2.90
N ILE A 163 -11.51 2.95 -2.74
CA ILE A 163 -11.59 4.31 -2.17
C ILE A 163 -11.86 4.18 -0.67
N MET A 164 -10.93 4.64 0.14
CA MET A 164 -10.98 4.59 1.61
C MET A 164 -11.41 3.21 2.11
N PRO A 165 -10.62 2.15 1.79
CA PRO A 165 -11.03 0.75 2.02
C PRO A 165 -11.23 0.41 3.49
N SER A 166 -10.65 1.20 4.38
CA SER A 166 -10.79 1.06 5.83
C SER A 166 -10.89 2.45 6.47
N PRO A 167 -12.10 2.92 6.76
CA PRO A 167 -12.33 4.17 7.46
C PRO A 167 -11.57 4.24 8.80
N VAL A 168 -11.20 5.45 9.18
CA VAL A 168 -10.50 5.75 10.43
C VAL A 168 -11.46 6.52 11.33
N GLU A 169 -11.70 6.01 12.53
CA GLU A 169 -12.64 6.63 13.49
C GLU A 169 -12.23 8.06 13.87
N ALA A 170 -10.92 8.32 13.96
CA ALA A 170 -10.39 9.66 14.24
C ALA A 170 -10.57 10.65 13.07
N TRP A 171 -11.01 10.19 11.88
CA TRP A 171 -11.29 11.00 10.71
C TRP A 171 -12.78 10.90 10.34
N PRO A 172 -13.70 11.43 11.16
CA PRO A 172 -15.14 11.24 10.96
C PRO A 172 -15.64 11.85 9.66
N GLU A 173 -15.02 12.95 9.21
CA GLU A 173 -15.33 13.60 7.95
C GLU A 173 -14.07 14.17 7.30
N GLY A 174 -14.13 14.35 5.99
CA GLY A 174 -13.02 14.95 5.25
C GLY A 174 -13.21 14.92 3.75
N SER A 175 -12.23 15.45 3.05
CA SER A 175 -12.16 15.38 1.60
C SER A 175 -10.72 15.34 1.13
N VAL A 176 -10.52 14.75 -0.04
CA VAL A 176 -9.23 14.68 -0.70
C VAL A 176 -9.41 15.03 -2.17
N LYS A 177 -8.43 15.74 -2.73
CA LYS A 177 -8.40 16.11 -4.14
C LYS A 177 -7.00 15.83 -4.71
N GLY A 178 -6.96 15.36 -5.95
CA GLY A 178 -5.72 15.23 -6.70
C GLY A 178 -4.88 13.99 -6.39
N LEU A 179 -5.37 13.01 -5.61
CA LEU A 179 -4.63 11.78 -5.39
C LEU A 179 -4.39 11.02 -6.68
N LYS A 180 -3.16 10.55 -6.87
CA LYS A 180 -2.77 9.76 -8.04
C LYS A 180 -2.91 8.28 -7.79
N ALA A 181 -3.51 7.59 -8.74
CA ALA A 181 -3.66 6.15 -8.74
C ALA A 181 -3.05 5.54 -10.02
N ARG A 182 -2.82 4.21 -10.00
CA ARG A 182 -2.29 3.48 -11.16
C ARG A 182 -3.16 3.69 -12.39
N GLY A 183 -2.51 3.73 -13.56
CA GLY A 183 -3.18 4.01 -14.84
C GLY A 183 -3.35 5.49 -15.12
N ASN A 184 -2.58 6.35 -14.46
CA ASN A 184 -2.62 7.81 -14.60
C ASN A 184 -4.03 8.38 -14.36
N VAL A 185 -4.64 7.94 -13.26
CA VAL A 185 -5.94 8.40 -12.79
C VAL A 185 -5.75 9.35 -11.62
N THR A 186 -6.47 10.46 -11.63
CA THR A 186 -6.56 11.40 -10.50
C THR A 186 -7.89 11.19 -9.80
N VAL A 187 -7.89 11.16 -8.47
CA VAL A 187 -9.04 10.82 -7.64
C VAL A 187 -9.35 11.96 -6.69
N ASP A 188 -10.61 12.42 -6.72
CA ASP A 188 -11.19 13.33 -5.72
C ASP A 188 -12.34 12.58 -5.04
N PHE A 189 -12.50 12.76 -3.73
CA PHE A 189 -13.66 12.25 -2.99
C PHE A 189 -13.82 12.98 -1.65
N SER A 190 -14.97 12.80 -1.01
CA SER A 190 -15.23 13.21 0.36
C SER A 190 -15.81 12.04 1.17
N TRP A 191 -15.82 12.18 2.48
CA TRP A 191 -16.46 11.22 3.36
C TRP A 191 -17.06 11.92 4.58
N LYS A 192 -18.06 11.28 5.16
CA LYS A 192 -18.66 11.65 6.44
C LYS A 192 -19.16 10.39 7.14
N ASP A 193 -18.93 10.28 8.44
CA ASP A 193 -19.31 9.14 9.27
C ASP A 193 -18.87 7.80 8.68
N GLY A 194 -17.60 7.75 8.19
CA GLY A 194 -16.99 6.58 7.56
C GLY A 194 -17.54 6.23 6.18
N LYS A 195 -18.46 7.01 5.61
CA LYS A 195 -19.08 6.78 4.29
C LYS A 195 -18.51 7.72 3.24
N VAL A 196 -17.92 7.14 2.22
CA VAL A 196 -17.36 7.86 1.07
C VAL A 196 -18.50 8.35 0.17
N SER A 197 -18.37 9.58 -0.31
CA SER A 197 -19.25 10.25 -1.25
C SER A 197 -18.47 11.09 -2.27
N ASN A 198 -19.18 11.67 -3.26
CA ASN A 198 -18.62 12.62 -4.23
C ASN A 198 -17.36 12.13 -4.96
N VAL A 199 -17.25 10.83 -5.24
CA VAL A 199 -16.08 10.25 -5.95
C VAL A 199 -16.05 10.78 -7.38
N LYS A 200 -14.94 11.41 -7.77
CA LYS A 200 -14.66 11.87 -9.13
C LYS A 200 -13.30 11.33 -9.57
N LEU A 201 -13.27 10.76 -10.75
CA LEU A 201 -12.06 10.22 -11.37
C LEU A 201 -11.72 11.04 -12.60
N TYR A 202 -10.46 11.39 -12.79
CA TYR A 202 -10.00 12.14 -13.95
C TYR A 202 -8.86 11.43 -14.64
N SER A 203 -8.80 11.50 -15.97
CA SER A 203 -7.68 10.99 -16.77
C SER A 203 -7.57 11.73 -18.10
N ALA A 204 -6.37 11.75 -18.68
CA ALA A 204 -6.13 12.38 -19.98
C ALA A 204 -6.92 11.70 -21.11
N GLN A 205 -7.05 10.37 -21.05
CA GLN A 205 -7.86 9.60 -21.99
C GLN A 205 -9.07 9.00 -21.25
N PRO A 206 -10.26 8.98 -21.85
CA PRO A 206 -11.45 8.40 -21.25
C PRO A 206 -11.22 6.94 -20.87
N LYS A 207 -11.59 6.57 -19.64
CA LYS A 207 -11.46 5.21 -19.11
C LYS A 207 -12.71 4.83 -18.35
N VAL A 208 -13.00 3.53 -18.30
CA VAL A 208 -14.01 2.93 -17.42
C VAL A 208 -13.28 1.95 -16.51
N LEU A 209 -13.28 2.20 -15.22
CA LEU A 209 -12.48 1.47 -14.25
C LEU A 209 -13.38 0.77 -13.22
N PRO A 210 -12.99 -0.43 -12.75
CA PRO A 210 -13.61 -1.01 -11.57
C PRO A 210 -13.19 -0.19 -10.34
N VAL A 211 -14.18 0.22 -9.56
CA VAL A 211 -13.98 1.07 -8.36
C VAL A 211 -14.82 0.48 -7.23
N ARG A 212 -14.18 0.25 -6.10
CA ARG A 212 -14.85 -0.12 -4.86
C ARG A 212 -15.09 1.13 -4.01
N VAL A 213 -16.33 1.36 -3.65
CA VAL A 213 -16.76 2.46 -2.78
C VAL A 213 -17.68 1.88 -1.72
N ASN A 214 -17.42 2.14 -0.46
CA ASN A 214 -18.22 1.64 0.67
C ASN A 214 -18.44 0.12 0.59
N GLY A 215 -17.40 -0.64 0.24
CA GLY A 215 -17.44 -2.09 0.11
C GLY A 215 -18.07 -2.63 -1.18
N LYS A 216 -18.75 -1.80 -1.99
CA LYS A 216 -19.42 -2.21 -3.22
C LYS A 216 -18.59 -1.92 -4.46
N MET A 217 -18.39 -2.93 -5.32
CA MET A 217 -17.72 -2.78 -6.60
C MET A 217 -18.67 -2.20 -7.65
N THR A 218 -18.23 -1.17 -8.35
CA THR A 218 -18.93 -0.54 -9.47
C THR A 218 -17.98 -0.24 -10.62
N ARG A 219 -18.50 0.19 -11.76
CA ARG A 219 -17.69 0.69 -12.87
C ARG A 219 -17.92 2.20 -13.00
N MET A 220 -16.83 2.97 -12.95
CA MET A 220 -16.90 4.42 -13.05
C MET A 220 -16.12 4.91 -14.28
N LYS A 221 -16.73 5.85 -15.00
CA LYS A 221 -16.09 6.56 -16.12
C LYS A 221 -15.27 7.73 -15.58
N THR A 222 -14.07 7.93 -16.13
CA THR A 222 -13.27 9.12 -15.82
C THR A 222 -13.79 10.35 -16.54
N LEU A 223 -13.64 11.49 -15.88
CA LEU A 223 -13.83 12.82 -16.44
C LEU A 223 -12.54 13.31 -17.11
N PRO A 224 -12.59 14.27 -18.04
CA PRO A 224 -11.40 14.94 -18.55
C PRO A 224 -10.58 15.58 -17.41
N LEU A 225 -9.26 15.69 -17.60
CA LEU A 225 -8.42 16.43 -16.66
C LEU A 225 -8.91 17.88 -16.57
N LYS A 226 -8.92 18.44 -15.37
CA LYS A 226 -9.22 19.87 -15.19
C LYS A 226 -8.14 20.70 -15.87
N SER A 227 -8.52 21.65 -16.69
CA SER A 227 -7.61 22.66 -17.26
C SER A 227 -6.95 23.41 -16.08
N GLY A 228 -5.61 23.35 -15.98
CA GLY A 228 -4.84 24.01 -14.90
C GLY A 228 -4.04 23.10 -13.97
N ALA A 229 -4.24 21.77 -13.99
CA ALA A 229 -3.36 20.82 -13.30
C ALA A 229 -2.15 20.50 -14.21
N GLY A 230 -1.07 21.21 -14.02
CA GLY A 230 0.25 21.14 -14.64
C GLY A 230 0.48 20.08 -15.71
N SER A 231 0.39 20.44 -16.96
CA SER A 231 0.99 19.71 -18.08
C SER A 231 2.47 20.05 -18.15
N SER A 232 3.29 19.49 -17.29
CA SER A 232 4.70 19.30 -17.62
C SER A 232 4.77 18.10 -18.57
N GLN A 233 4.58 18.33 -19.86
CA GLN A 233 5.09 17.41 -20.87
C GLN A 233 6.62 17.39 -20.75
N PRO A 234 7.27 16.23 -20.62
CA PRO A 234 8.70 16.18 -20.86
C PRO A 234 8.91 16.52 -22.32
N ALA A 235 9.71 17.55 -22.59
CA ALA A 235 10.19 17.85 -23.91
C ALA A 235 10.85 16.59 -24.50
N ALA A 236 10.39 16.17 -25.66
CA ALA A 236 11.07 15.15 -26.45
C ALA A 236 12.49 15.64 -26.74
N ARG A 237 13.49 14.91 -26.32
CA ARG A 237 14.84 14.89 -26.86
C ARG A 237 15.19 13.48 -27.28
#